data_e5ef1b29d1b59e45d19c78dc2801d7ef
#
_entry.id   e5ef1b29d1b59e45d19c78dc2801d7ef
#
_cell.length_a   1.000
_cell.length_b   1.000
_cell.length_c   1.000
_cell.angle_alpha   90.00
_cell.angle_beta   90.00
_cell.angle_gamma   90.00
#
_symmetry.space_group_name_H-M   'P 1'
#
loop_
_entity.id
_entity.type
_entity.pdbx_description
1 polymer ?
#
loop_
_entity_poly.entity_id
_entity_poly.type
_entity_poly.pdbx_seq_one_letter_code
_entity_poly.pdbx_strand_id
1 'polypeptide(L)'
;MLFRSEIFKDLNELINHWNPNVAAVEKFFFYKSSTTISVVQARGVIMMILASKKIQVSEYSPAQIKLTIAGSGKASKKEVLDAVMYNLELEKPPKPDDSADALAIALTKLNEEGFN
;
A
#
# COMPACT_ATOMS: atom_id res chain seq x y z
N MET A 1 -2.63 15.91 -6.87
CA MET A 1 -1.69 15.34 -5.90
C MET A 1 -1.75 16.14 -4.61
N LEU A 2 -1.76 15.45 -3.47
CA LEU A 2 -1.76 16.13 -2.18
C LEU A 2 -0.41 16.78 -1.91
N PHE A 3 -0.44 17.94 -1.28
CA PHE A 3 0.77 18.56 -0.76
C PHE A 3 1.29 17.79 0.46
N ARG A 4 2.59 17.91 0.74
CA ARG A 4 3.20 17.19 1.85
C ARG A 4 2.52 17.47 3.19
N SER A 5 2.10 18.71 3.41
CA SER A 5 1.39 19.10 4.64
C SER A 5 0.03 18.41 4.76
N GLU A 6 -0.66 18.22 3.64
CA GLU A 6 -1.94 17.52 3.62
C GLU A 6 -1.77 16.03 3.90
N ILE A 7 -0.73 15.40 3.33
CA ILE A 7 -0.40 14.01 3.60
C ILE A 7 -0.08 13.84 5.08
N PHE A 8 0.72 14.75 5.64
CA PHE A 8 1.07 14.72 7.05
C PHE A 8 -0.18 14.75 7.94
N LYS A 9 -1.07 15.70 7.68
CA LYS A 9 -2.29 15.87 8.46
C LYS A 9 -3.20 14.64 8.35
N ASP A 10 -3.49 14.23 7.11
CA ASP A 10 -4.44 13.14 6.85
C ASP A 10 -3.95 11.82 7.41
N LEU A 11 -2.67 11.52 7.23
CA LEU A 11 -2.12 10.27 7.73
C LEU A 11 -2.09 10.24 9.27
N ASN A 12 -1.74 11.35 9.90
CA ASN A 12 -1.80 11.43 11.36
C ASN A 12 -3.21 11.22 11.89
N GLU A 13 -4.21 11.79 11.25
CA GLU A 13 -5.61 11.62 11.64
C GLU A 13 -6.04 10.14 11.54
N LEU A 14 -5.67 9.48 10.43
CA LEU A 14 -6.00 8.07 10.23
C LEU A 14 -5.31 7.19 11.28
N ILE A 15 -4.05 7.43 11.56
CA ILE A 15 -3.29 6.66 12.55
C ILE A 15 -3.88 6.85 13.94
N ASN A 16 -4.23 8.08 14.29
CA ASN A 16 -4.82 8.36 15.59
C ASN A 16 -6.19 7.73 15.75
N HIS A 17 -6.95 7.64 14.67
CA HIS A 17 -8.29 7.04 14.69
C HIS A 17 -8.24 5.51 14.78
N TRP A 18 -7.41 4.87 13.96
CA TRP A 18 -7.37 3.42 13.85
C TRP A 18 -6.31 2.75 14.71
N ASN A 19 -5.32 3.52 15.15
CA ASN A 19 -4.24 3.05 16.01
C ASN A 19 -3.57 1.76 15.51
N PRO A 20 -3.09 1.73 14.24
CA PRO A 20 -2.44 0.53 13.70
C PRO A 20 -1.07 0.31 14.33
N ASN A 21 -0.62 -0.93 14.36
CA ASN A 21 0.72 -1.25 14.83
C ASN A 21 1.68 -1.69 13.73
N VAL A 22 1.17 -1.86 12.51
CA VAL A 22 2.00 -2.22 11.36
C VAL A 22 1.48 -1.52 10.11
N ALA A 23 2.37 -1.17 9.21
CA ALA A 23 2.04 -0.61 7.91
C ALA A 23 2.72 -1.41 6.81
N ALA A 24 1.98 -1.73 5.77
CA ALA A 24 2.51 -2.39 4.59
C ALA A 24 2.65 -1.37 3.47
N VAL A 25 3.83 -1.27 2.89
CA VAL A 25 4.16 -0.23 1.90
C VAL A 25 4.78 -0.88 0.67
N GLU A 26 4.40 -0.40 -0.51
CA GLU A 26 4.98 -0.88 -1.74
C GLU A 26 6.34 -0.24 -1.96
N LYS A 27 7.34 -1.05 -2.33
CA LYS A 27 8.62 -0.56 -2.82
C LYS A 27 8.41 -0.07 -4.24
N PHE A 28 9.01 1.06 -4.59
CA PHE A 28 9.00 1.49 -5.96
C PHE A 28 10.40 1.88 -6.41
N PHE A 29 10.63 1.74 -7.71
CA PHE A 29 11.91 2.07 -8.30
C PHE A 29 11.83 3.45 -8.93
N PHE A 30 12.93 4.20 -8.82
CA PHE A 30 12.98 5.56 -9.32
C PHE A 30 13.25 5.57 -10.82
N TYR A 31 12.35 6.19 -11.56
CA TYR A 31 12.56 6.52 -12.96
C TYR A 31 12.80 8.02 -13.07
N LYS A 32 13.58 8.42 -14.05
CA LYS A 32 13.90 9.84 -14.25
C LYS A 32 12.68 10.59 -14.77
N SER A 33 11.89 11.14 -13.87
CA SER A 33 10.77 12.01 -14.23
C SER A 33 10.52 13.02 -13.12
N SER A 34 9.89 14.14 -13.44
CA SER A 34 9.56 15.16 -12.46
C SER A 34 8.60 14.65 -11.39
N THR A 35 7.70 13.74 -11.77
CA THR A 35 6.74 13.14 -10.82
C THR A 35 7.43 12.25 -9.78
N THR A 36 8.56 11.65 -10.13
CA THR A 36 9.32 10.80 -9.20
C THR A 36 9.79 11.60 -7.99
N ILE A 37 10.24 12.84 -8.19
CA ILE A 37 10.72 13.68 -7.08
C ILE A 37 9.60 13.91 -6.06
N SER A 38 8.41 14.27 -6.52
CA SER A 38 7.25 14.48 -5.64
C SER A 38 6.86 13.23 -4.89
N VAL A 39 6.90 12.08 -5.56
CA VAL A 39 6.58 10.80 -4.95
C VAL A 39 7.60 10.44 -3.87
N VAL A 40 8.89 10.66 -4.13
CA VAL A 40 9.95 10.42 -3.14
C VAL A 40 9.76 11.29 -1.91
N GLN A 41 9.42 12.57 -2.11
CA GLN A 41 9.17 13.48 -1.00
C GLN A 41 7.96 13.06 -0.17
N ALA A 42 6.88 12.65 -0.82
CA ALA A 42 5.69 12.16 -0.14
C ALA A 42 6.01 10.89 0.66
N ARG A 43 6.76 9.97 0.07
CA ARG A 43 7.20 8.76 0.76
C ARG A 43 8.01 9.09 1.99
N GLY A 44 8.92 10.07 1.91
CA GLY A 44 9.73 10.51 3.04
C GLY A 44 8.87 10.98 4.21
N VAL A 45 7.82 11.75 3.92
CA VAL A 45 6.87 12.23 4.94
C VAL A 45 6.15 11.05 5.58
N ILE A 46 5.64 10.12 4.77
CA ILE A 46 4.93 8.94 5.27
C ILE A 46 5.84 8.10 6.18
N MET A 47 7.06 7.82 5.74
CA MET A 47 7.99 7.00 6.52
C MET A 47 8.39 7.68 7.83
N MET A 48 8.56 9.01 7.82
CA MET A 48 8.86 9.77 9.02
C MET A 48 7.71 9.70 10.03
N ILE A 49 6.48 9.82 9.57
CA ILE A 49 5.31 9.73 10.44
C ILE A 49 5.22 8.34 11.07
N LEU A 50 5.36 7.30 10.27
CA LEU A 50 5.30 5.93 10.76
C LEU A 50 6.39 5.66 11.81
N ALA A 51 7.61 6.13 11.54
CA ALA A 51 8.71 5.99 12.48
C ALA A 51 8.44 6.74 13.78
N SER A 52 7.92 7.98 13.70
CA SER A 52 7.64 8.79 14.89
C SER A 52 6.57 8.17 15.78
N LYS A 53 5.69 7.41 15.21
CA LYS A 53 4.61 6.73 15.95
C LYS A 53 4.97 5.28 16.30
N LYS A 54 6.20 4.87 16.01
CA LYS A 54 6.72 3.53 16.31
C LYS A 54 5.90 2.43 15.62
N ILE A 55 5.40 2.71 14.43
CA ILE A 55 4.67 1.74 13.63
C ILE A 55 5.68 0.94 12.80
N GLN A 56 5.63 -0.38 12.91
CA GLN A 56 6.48 -1.27 12.15
C GLN A 56 6.12 -1.21 10.66
N VAL A 57 7.12 -1.12 9.80
CA VAL A 57 6.90 -1.02 8.35
C VAL A 57 7.41 -2.29 7.67
N SER A 58 6.55 -2.87 6.83
CA SER A 58 6.92 -3.97 5.94
C SER A 58 6.81 -3.47 4.50
N GLU A 59 7.83 -3.73 3.70
CA GLU A 59 7.88 -3.27 2.31
C GLU A 59 7.85 -4.45 1.35
N TYR A 60 7.10 -4.31 0.26
CA TYR A 60 6.95 -5.34 -0.75
C TYR A 60 7.14 -4.77 -2.14
N SER A 61 7.83 -5.50 -3.00
CA SER A 61 7.96 -5.12 -4.41
C SER A 61 6.65 -5.44 -5.15
N PRO A 62 6.41 -4.78 -6.29
CA PRO A 62 5.24 -5.11 -7.11
C PRO A 62 5.16 -6.59 -7.48
N ALA A 63 6.30 -7.22 -7.79
CA ALA A 63 6.33 -8.64 -8.15
C ALA A 63 5.94 -9.52 -6.96
N GLN A 64 6.37 -9.18 -5.75
CA GLN A 64 6.01 -9.94 -4.55
C GLN A 64 4.51 -9.86 -4.29
N ILE A 65 3.93 -8.67 -4.45
CA ILE A 65 2.49 -8.47 -4.25
C ILE A 65 1.71 -9.32 -5.26
N LYS A 66 2.08 -9.24 -6.54
CA LYS A 66 1.42 -10.02 -7.60
C LYS A 66 1.54 -11.51 -7.36
N LEU A 67 2.72 -11.97 -6.98
CA LEU A 67 2.95 -13.40 -6.69
C LEU A 67 2.09 -13.87 -5.53
N THR A 68 2.07 -13.12 -4.44
CA THR A 68 1.33 -13.49 -3.23
C THR A 68 -0.17 -13.49 -3.46
N ILE A 69 -0.69 -12.47 -4.12
CA ILE A 69 -2.14 -12.28 -4.25
C ILE A 69 -2.72 -13.06 -5.42
N ALA A 70 -2.05 -13.07 -6.56
CA ALA A 70 -2.57 -13.66 -7.80
C ALA A 70 -1.79 -14.89 -8.28
N GLY A 71 -0.77 -15.33 -7.54
CA GLY A 71 -0.05 -16.55 -7.85
C GLY A 71 1.06 -16.42 -8.89
N SER A 72 1.31 -15.24 -9.42
CA SER A 72 2.37 -15.00 -10.40
C SER A 72 2.90 -13.58 -10.29
N GLY A 73 4.23 -13.44 -10.29
CA GLY A 73 4.87 -12.11 -10.29
C GLY A 73 4.59 -11.31 -11.57
N LYS A 74 4.05 -11.96 -12.59
CA LYS A 74 3.67 -11.33 -13.86
C LYS A 74 2.16 -11.16 -14.01
N ALA A 75 1.41 -11.33 -12.94
CA ALA A 75 -0.03 -11.18 -12.97
C ALA A 75 -0.45 -9.79 -13.46
N SER A 76 -1.53 -9.72 -14.20
CA SER A 76 -2.09 -8.46 -14.67
C SER A 76 -2.76 -7.72 -13.52
N LYS A 77 -2.98 -6.42 -13.72
CA LYS A 77 -3.72 -5.62 -12.75
C LYS A 77 -5.11 -6.17 -12.50
N LYS A 78 -5.77 -6.66 -13.56
CA LYS A 78 -7.10 -7.28 -13.44
C LYS A 78 -7.06 -8.56 -12.62
N GLU A 79 -6.05 -9.39 -12.83
CA GLU A 79 -5.90 -10.63 -12.06
C GLU A 79 -5.70 -10.34 -10.57
N VAL A 80 -4.93 -9.32 -10.25
CA VAL A 80 -4.73 -8.90 -8.86
C VAL A 80 -6.04 -8.39 -8.27
N LEU A 81 -6.76 -7.56 -9.02
CA LEU A 81 -8.05 -7.03 -8.57
C LEU A 81 -9.06 -8.15 -8.31
N ASP A 82 -9.17 -9.10 -9.23
CA ASP A 82 -10.07 -10.22 -9.08
C ASP A 82 -9.74 -11.04 -7.82
N ALA A 83 -8.45 -11.24 -7.56
CA ALA A 83 -8.00 -11.97 -6.38
C ALA A 83 -8.30 -11.21 -5.09
N VAL A 84 -8.12 -9.89 -5.08
CA VAL A 84 -8.48 -9.04 -3.93
C VAL A 84 -9.97 -9.14 -3.64
N MET A 85 -10.79 -9.02 -4.68
CA MET A 85 -12.23 -9.10 -4.53
C MET A 85 -12.67 -10.47 -4.00
N TYR A 86 -12.06 -11.53 -4.49
CA TYR A 86 -12.35 -12.89 -4.03
C TYR A 86 -11.97 -13.07 -2.55
N ASN A 87 -10.76 -12.64 -2.18
CA ASN A 87 -10.27 -12.82 -0.82
C ASN A 87 -11.07 -12.04 0.21
N LEU A 88 -11.56 -10.87 -0.16
CA LEU A 88 -12.30 -9.99 0.74
C LEU A 88 -13.82 -10.09 0.54
N GLU A 89 -14.27 -11.00 -0.33
CA GLU A 89 -15.69 -11.20 -0.61
C GLU A 89 -16.40 -9.91 -1.02
N LEU A 90 -15.73 -9.13 -1.90
CA LEU A 90 -16.28 -7.87 -2.38
C LEU A 90 -17.20 -8.11 -3.58
N GLU A 91 -18.35 -7.46 -3.56
CA GLU A 91 -19.31 -7.55 -4.67
C GLU A 91 -18.97 -6.58 -5.80
N LYS A 92 -18.27 -5.49 -5.47
CA LYS A 92 -17.89 -4.45 -6.42
C LYS A 92 -16.42 -4.10 -6.26
N PRO A 93 -15.75 -3.70 -7.35
CA PRO A 93 -14.37 -3.25 -7.25
C PRO A 93 -14.25 -2.04 -6.32
N PRO A 94 -13.21 -2.00 -5.46
CA PRO A 94 -12.94 -0.82 -4.64
C PRO A 94 -12.66 0.39 -5.53
N LYS A 95 -13.08 1.56 -5.10
CA LYS A 95 -12.82 2.81 -5.81
C LYS A 95 -12.32 3.87 -4.85
N PRO A 96 -11.37 4.71 -5.30
CA PRO A 96 -10.70 4.68 -6.61
C PRO A 96 -9.78 3.46 -6.76
N ASP A 97 -9.19 3.29 -7.95
CA ASP A 97 -8.31 2.15 -8.25
C ASP A 97 -7.18 1.97 -7.23
N ASP A 98 -6.66 3.07 -6.70
CA ASP A 98 -5.61 3.04 -5.68
C ASP A 98 -6.03 2.28 -4.42
N SER A 99 -7.32 2.22 -4.13
CA SER A 99 -7.84 1.46 -2.99
C SER A 99 -7.61 -0.04 -3.17
N ALA A 100 -7.78 -0.54 -4.38
CA ALA A 100 -7.51 -1.95 -4.68
C ALA A 100 -6.02 -2.26 -4.51
N ASP A 101 -5.15 -1.35 -4.95
CA ASP A 101 -3.70 -1.50 -4.80
C ASP A 101 -3.33 -1.55 -3.32
N ALA A 102 -3.89 -0.66 -2.52
CA ALA A 102 -3.64 -0.62 -1.08
C ALA A 102 -4.11 -1.90 -0.38
N LEU A 103 -5.28 -2.41 -0.77
CA LEU A 103 -5.80 -3.66 -0.21
C LEU A 103 -4.90 -4.86 -0.57
N ALA A 104 -4.38 -4.89 -1.79
CA ALA A 104 -3.46 -5.95 -2.22
C ALA A 104 -2.18 -5.94 -1.37
N ILE A 105 -1.63 -4.78 -1.07
CA ILE A 105 -0.44 -4.65 -0.23
C ILE A 105 -0.74 -5.13 1.20
N ALA A 106 -1.87 -4.72 1.74
CA ALA A 106 -2.28 -5.13 3.08
C ALA A 106 -2.49 -6.64 3.17
N LEU A 107 -3.13 -7.24 2.17
CA LEU A 107 -3.33 -8.69 2.11
C LEU A 107 -2.00 -9.43 2.00
N THR A 108 -1.02 -8.87 1.29
CA THR A 108 0.31 -9.45 1.19
C THR A 108 0.93 -9.58 2.58
N LYS A 109 0.82 -8.53 3.39
CA LYS A 109 1.32 -8.56 4.76
C LYS A 109 0.59 -9.58 5.62
N LEU A 110 -0.73 -9.63 5.53
CA LEU A 110 -1.53 -10.60 6.30
C LEU A 110 -1.18 -12.03 5.92
N ASN A 111 -0.98 -12.28 4.64
CA ASN A 111 -0.61 -13.60 4.15
C ASN A 111 0.76 -14.03 4.68
N GLU A 112 1.71 -13.09 4.74
CA GLU A 112 3.04 -13.34 5.30
C GLU A 112 2.96 -13.75 6.78
N GLU A 113 1.99 -13.20 7.52
CA GLU A 113 1.80 -13.53 8.93
C GLU A 113 0.90 -14.76 9.16
N GLY A 114 0.45 -15.41 8.09
CA GLY A 114 -0.36 -16.61 8.20
C GLY A 114 -1.86 -16.39 8.32
N PHE A 115 -2.32 -15.17 8.12
CA PHE A 115 -3.75 -14.86 8.08
C PHE A 115 -4.26 -15.03 6.64
N ASN A 116 -5.04 -16.04 6.38
CA ASN A 116 -5.59 -16.33 5.05
C ASN A 116 -7.09 -16.08 5.02
#